data_95aa4f12f51fdc4c579ae2939583484b
#
_entry.id   95aa4f12f51fdc4c579ae2939583484b
#
_cell.length_a   1.000
_cell.length_b   1.000
_cell.length_c   1.000
_cell.angle_alpha   90.00
_cell.angle_beta   90.00
_cell.angle_gamma   90.00
#
_symmetry.space_group_name_H-M   'P 1'
#
loop_
_entity.id
_entity.type
_entity.pdbx_description
1 polymer ?
#
loop_
_entity_poly.entity_id
_entity_poly.type
_entity_poly.pdbx_seq_one_letter_code
_entity_poly.pdbx_strand_id
1 'polypeptide(L)'
;METRVLLQPAYLLHRAPFQNTSLLVDFFTYNYGRVKAVAKGARRERSKYRSLLQPFHPLLISFSGRGEVKTINGVETGLSAIVLERERLFSGLYVNELLIRLLYNYQEHTALYKNYQETLINLQGSKEIEAVLRRFELNLLTELGYAVNLEEDFRSHLTIDPKSNYRFTPDMGFELSETNPKLEESPHYFSGQHLIALREFDLRDEAVAKSAKRLLRQALAVHLGEKPINSRVLFTGKV
;
A
#
# COMPACT_ATOMS: atom_id res chain seq x y z
N MET A 1 18.13 22.59 -12.51
CA MET A 1 17.53 23.60 -11.61
C MET A 1 17.43 23.03 -10.20
N GLU A 2 17.68 23.83 -9.16
CA GLU A 2 17.44 23.43 -7.79
C GLU A 2 15.92 23.47 -7.53
N THR A 3 15.36 22.32 -7.18
CA THR A 3 13.94 22.24 -6.89
C THR A 3 13.72 22.68 -5.44
N ARG A 4 12.97 23.75 -5.23
CA ARG A 4 12.51 24.17 -3.89
C ARG A 4 10.99 24.05 -3.85
N VAL A 5 10.51 23.22 -2.94
CA VAL A 5 9.09 22.95 -2.72
C VAL A 5 8.73 23.41 -1.31
N LEU A 6 7.60 24.10 -1.18
CA LEU A 6 7.13 24.64 0.09
C LEU A 6 5.78 24.02 0.46
N LEU A 7 5.60 23.71 1.74
CA LEU A 7 4.35 23.30 2.38
C LEU A 7 3.57 22.21 1.62
N GLN A 8 4.30 21.20 1.13
CA GLN A 8 3.74 20.09 0.39
C GLN A 8 3.04 19.12 1.36
N PRO A 9 1.74 18.80 1.17
CA PRO A 9 1.06 17.76 1.95
C PRO A 9 1.76 16.41 1.80
N ALA A 10 2.03 15.75 2.92
CA ALA A 10 2.78 14.50 2.96
C ALA A 10 2.45 13.64 4.18
N TYR A 11 2.74 12.36 4.04
CA TYR A 11 2.81 11.39 5.14
C TYR A 11 4.20 10.77 5.19
N LEU A 12 4.72 10.56 6.40
CA LEU A 12 5.95 9.81 6.59
C LEU A 12 5.67 8.31 6.42
N LEU A 13 6.30 7.69 5.44
CA LEU A 13 6.23 6.24 5.21
C LEU A 13 7.27 5.49 6.04
N HIS A 14 8.51 5.98 6.05
CA HIS A 14 9.64 5.34 6.73
C HIS A 14 10.69 6.35 7.18
N ARG A 15 11.42 5.99 8.24
CA ARG A 15 12.59 6.74 8.71
C ARG A 15 13.69 5.80 9.19
N ALA A 16 14.93 6.14 8.90
CA ALA A 16 16.11 5.41 9.37
C ALA A 16 17.18 6.37 9.86
N PRO A 17 18.02 5.98 10.83
CA PRO A 17 19.20 6.76 11.20
C PRO A 17 20.10 7.02 9.99
N PHE A 18 20.58 8.25 9.85
CA PHE A 18 21.48 8.64 8.79
C PHE A 18 22.55 9.59 9.35
N GLN A 19 23.83 9.28 9.12
CA GLN A 19 24.95 10.00 9.70
C GLN A 19 24.79 10.17 11.24
N ASN A 20 25.51 11.12 11.86
CA ASN A 20 25.54 11.25 13.32
C ASN A 20 24.21 11.69 13.93
N THR A 21 23.52 12.69 13.33
CA THR A 21 22.36 13.35 13.93
C THR A 21 21.15 13.45 13.01
N SER A 22 21.22 12.93 11.80
CA SER A 22 20.18 13.05 10.77
C SER A 22 19.30 11.81 10.71
N LEU A 23 18.14 11.95 10.05
CA LEU A 23 17.30 10.85 9.59
C LEU A 23 17.25 10.86 8.06
N LEU A 24 17.32 9.68 7.45
CA LEU A 24 16.85 9.46 6.11
C LEU A 24 15.37 9.12 6.19
N VAL A 25 14.56 9.83 5.43
CA VAL A 25 13.09 9.74 5.50
C VAL A 25 12.51 9.52 4.12
N ASP A 26 11.50 8.67 4.05
CA ASP A 26 10.67 8.48 2.87
C ASP A 26 9.29 9.06 3.15
N PHE A 27 8.84 10.00 2.32
CA PHE A 27 7.51 10.57 2.38
C PHE A 27 6.67 10.12 1.18
N PHE A 28 5.37 9.98 1.38
CA PHE A 28 4.39 10.01 0.31
C PHE A 28 3.77 11.40 0.27
N THR A 29 3.96 12.10 -0.84
CA THR A 29 3.54 13.49 -1.02
C THR A 29 2.43 13.58 -2.05
N TYR A 30 1.59 14.62 -1.93
CA TYR A 30 0.42 14.79 -2.79
C TYR A 30 0.79 15.01 -4.27
N ASN A 31 1.72 15.94 -4.58
CA ASN A 31 2.07 16.30 -5.96
C ASN A 31 3.36 15.67 -6.49
N TYR A 32 4.18 15.10 -5.61
CA TYR A 32 5.52 14.58 -6.02
C TYR A 32 5.67 13.09 -5.75
N GLY A 33 4.57 12.39 -5.42
CA GLY A 33 4.63 10.96 -5.11
C GLY A 33 5.58 10.65 -3.96
N ARG A 34 6.38 9.59 -4.09
CA ARG A 34 7.36 9.23 -3.09
C ARG A 34 8.59 10.16 -3.15
N VAL A 35 8.95 10.77 -2.03
CA VAL A 35 10.11 11.66 -1.89
C VAL A 35 11.03 11.14 -0.79
N LYS A 36 12.27 10.83 -1.17
CA LYS A 36 13.34 10.50 -0.23
C LYS A 36 14.13 11.76 0.15
N ALA A 37 14.33 11.98 1.45
CA ALA A 37 15.01 13.17 1.92
C ALA A 37 15.84 12.94 3.19
N VAL A 38 16.77 13.87 3.48
CA VAL A 38 17.52 13.93 4.72
C VAL A 38 16.94 15.02 5.61
N ALA A 39 16.52 14.65 6.81
CA ALA A 39 16.14 15.56 7.88
C ALA A 39 17.36 15.79 8.78
N LYS A 40 18.12 16.88 8.51
CA LYS A 40 19.35 17.19 9.23
C LYS A 40 19.06 17.53 10.70
N GLY A 41 19.85 16.97 11.61
CA GLY A 41 19.70 17.21 13.04
C GLY A 41 18.46 16.64 13.68
N ALA A 42 17.69 15.80 12.96
CA ALA A 42 16.42 15.23 13.45
C ALA A 42 16.58 14.34 14.68
N ARG A 43 17.76 13.76 14.90
CA ARG A 43 18.07 12.89 16.06
C ARG A 43 18.65 13.66 17.26
N ARG A 44 18.88 14.96 17.14
CA ARG A 44 19.33 15.78 18.27
C ARG A 44 18.25 15.82 19.36
N GLU A 45 18.64 15.87 20.61
CA GLU A 45 17.76 15.78 21.79
C GLU A 45 16.64 16.82 21.78
N ARG A 46 16.95 18.06 21.38
CA ARG A 46 16.00 19.19 21.29
C ARG A 46 15.44 19.41 19.89
N SER A 47 15.47 18.39 19.03
CA SER A 47 14.97 18.53 17.66
C SER A 47 13.44 18.48 17.61
N LYS A 48 12.81 19.51 17.01
CA LYS A 48 11.38 19.53 16.70
C LYS A 48 10.94 18.38 15.78
N TYR A 49 11.86 17.85 14.97
CA TYR A 49 11.57 16.74 14.06
C TYR A 49 11.25 15.43 14.77
N ARG A 50 11.71 15.27 16.01
CA ARG A 50 11.51 14.03 16.78
C ARG A 50 10.03 13.75 17.06
N SER A 51 9.23 14.76 17.35
CA SER A 51 7.79 14.66 17.57
C SER A 51 7.00 14.69 16.26
N LEU A 52 7.46 15.40 15.25
CA LEU A 52 6.73 15.60 14.00
C LEU A 52 6.88 14.42 13.02
N LEU A 53 8.08 13.86 12.89
CA LEU A 53 8.36 12.78 11.95
C LEU A 53 7.88 11.43 12.50
N GLN A 54 6.56 11.30 12.67
CA GLN A 54 5.90 10.07 13.07
C GLN A 54 5.03 9.54 11.91
N PRO A 55 4.89 8.20 11.74
CA PRO A 55 3.98 7.63 10.77
C PRO A 55 2.52 8.11 11.01
N PHE A 56 1.74 8.14 9.93
CA PHE A 56 0.29 8.42 9.94
C PHE A 56 -0.10 9.83 10.40
N HIS A 57 0.88 10.72 10.58
CA HIS A 57 0.62 12.14 10.84
C HIS A 57 0.56 12.89 9.51
N PRO A 58 -0.53 13.61 9.21
CA PRO A 58 -0.57 14.53 8.08
C PRO A 58 0.42 15.68 8.33
N LEU A 59 1.34 15.88 7.40
CA LEU A 59 2.39 16.87 7.49
C LEU A 59 2.34 17.84 6.30
N LEU A 60 2.84 19.05 6.51
CA LEU A 60 3.24 19.95 5.46
C LEU A 60 4.77 20.01 5.47
N ILE A 61 5.39 19.51 4.40
CA ILE A 61 6.84 19.47 4.30
C ILE A 61 7.37 20.48 3.28
N SER A 62 8.50 21.09 3.60
CA SER A 62 9.27 21.89 2.66
C SER A 62 10.61 21.21 2.42
N PHE A 63 11.01 21.08 1.17
CA PHE A 63 12.25 20.41 0.81
C PHE A 63 12.93 21.06 -0.39
N SER A 64 14.24 20.83 -0.53
CA SER A 64 15.01 21.30 -1.67
C SER A 64 16.14 20.32 -2.04
N GLY A 65 16.70 20.48 -3.23
CA GLY A 65 17.85 19.72 -3.72
C GLY A 65 17.76 19.36 -5.19
N ARG A 66 18.91 19.02 -5.81
CA ARG A 66 19.02 18.64 -7.23
C ARG A 66 18.98 17.13 -7.45
N GLY A 67 19.50 16.36 -6.49
CA GLY A 67 19.59 14.90 -6.59
C GLY A 67 18.29 14.18 -6.19
N GLU A 68 18.32 12.85 -6.26
CA GLU A 68 17.20 11.99 -5.83
C GLU A 68 16.88 12.14 -4.35
N VAL A 69 17.90 12.29 -3.51
CA VAL A 69 17.73 12.53 -2.07
C VAL A 69 17.69 14.03 -1.82
N LYS A 70 16.54 14.52 -1.37
CA LYS A 70 16.32 15.93 -1.04
C LYS A 70 16.79 16.26 0.37
N THR A 71 16.77 17.54 0.72
CA THR A 71 16.99 18.02 2.10
C THR A 71 15.68 18.61 2.61
N ILE A 72 15.25 18.21 3.80
CA ILE A 72 14.09 18.79 4.48
C ILE A 72 14.48 20.16 5.05
N ASN A 73 13.75 21.20 4.67
CA ASN A 73 13.92 22.57 5.12
C ASN A 73 12.90 22.95 6.22
N GLY A 74 11.72 22.33 6.19
CA GLY A 74 10.66 22.55 7.18
C GLY A 74 9.70 21.38 7.25
N VAL A 75 9.12 21.17 8.43
CA VAL A 75 8.02 20.24 8.67
C VAL A 75 7.06 20.93 9.63
N GLU A 76 5.79 20.96 9.25
CA GLU A 76 4.69 21.49 10.04
C GLU A 76 3.61 20.41 10.18
N THR A 77 2.81 20.47 11.24
CA THR A 77 1.65 19.62 11.41
C THR A 77 0.54 20.08 10.49
N GLY A 78 -0.07 19.12 9.80
CA GLY A 78 -1.27 19.37 9.01
C GLY A 78 -2.54 19.23 9.86
N LEU A 79 -3.38 18.27 9.50
CA LEU A 79 -4.60 17.91 10.24
C LEU A 79 -4.27 17.10 11.50
N SER A 80 -5.32 16.68 12.23
CA SER A 80 -5.17 15.80 13.39
C SER A 80 -4.45 14.50 13.03
N ALA A 81 -3.60 14.03 13.94
CA ALA A 81 -2.89 12.77 13.77
C ALA A 81 -3.88 11.59 13.72
N ILE A 82 -3.60 10.63 12.86
CA ILE A 82 -4.32 9.36 12.81
C ILE A 82 -3.62 8.41 13.78
N VAL A 83 -4.36 7.94 14.79
CA VAL A 83 -3.83 7.04 15.81
C VAL A 83 -4.26 5.62 15.49
N LEU A 84 -3.29 4.77 15.19
CA LEU A 84 -3.49 3.34 14.93
C LEU A 84 -2.86 2.53 16.06
N GLU A 85 -3.61 1.54 16.56
CA GLU A 85 -3.18 0.68 17.65
C GLU A 85 -3.23 -0.81 17.26
N ARG A 86 -2.36 -1.61 17.85
CA ARG A 86 -2.32 -3.08 17.72
C ARG A 86 -2.32 -3.51 16.24
N GLU A 87 -3.25 -4.37 15.83
CA GLU A 87 -3.36 -4.89 14.46
C GLU A 87 -3.57 -3.79 13.41
N ARG A 88 -4.24 -2.70 13.78
CA ARG A 88 -4.45 -1.53 12.90
C ARG A 88 -3.14 -0.80 12.64
N LEU A 89 -2.28 -0.69 13.65
CA LEU A 89 -0.92 -0.16 13.49
C LEU A 89 -0.10 -1.02 12.52
N PHE A 90 -0.13 -2.34 12.68
CA PHE A 90 0.58 -3.25 11.78
C PHE A 90 0.04 -3.17 10.35
N SER A 91 -1.27 -3.00 10.20
CA SER A 91 -1.93 -2.79 8.91
C SER A 91 -1.50 -1.49 8.24
N GLY A 92 -1.40 -0.39 8.98
CA GLY A 92 -0.86 0.87 8.48
C GLY A 92 0.61 0.75 8.06
N LEU A 93 1.44 0.05 8.85
CA LEU A 93 2.84 -0.21 8.49
C LEU A 93 2.96 -1.09 7.25
N TYR A 94 2.07 -2.07 7.07
CA TYR A 94 1.97 -2.86 5.86
C TYR A 94 1.66 -2.01 4.62
N VAL A 95 0.68 -1.13 4.72
CA VAL A 95 0.33 -0.17 3.65
C VAL A 95 1.53 0.72 3.32
N ASN A 96 2.23 1.24 4.33
CA ASN A 96 3.46 2.03 4.11
C ASN A 96 4.54 1.23 3.38
N GLU A 97 4.74 -0.03 3.77
CA GLU A 97 5.75 -0.90 3.13
C GLU A 97 5.42 -1.18 1.67
N LEU A 98 4.14 -1.39 1.32
CA LEU A 98 3.70 -1.53 -0.08
C LEU A 98 4.06 -0.28 -0.89
N LEU A 99 3.75 0.91 -0.39
CA LEU A 99 4.07 2.17 -1.07
C LEU A 99 5.57 2.36 -1.26
N ILE A 100 6.38 2.06 -0.24
CA ILE A 100 7.84 2.17 -0.32
C ILE A 100 8.43 1.24 -1.38
N ARG A 101 7.87 0.05 -1.52
CA ARG A 101 8.43 -0.97 -2.42
C ARG A 101 7.94 -0.84 -3.85
N LEU A 102 6.73 -0.31 -4.05
CA LEU A 102 6.07 -0.29 -5.36
C LEU A 102 6.11 1.08 -6.04
N LEU A 103 6.23 2.19 -5.28
CA LEU A 103 6.28 3.51 -5.88
C LEU A 103 7.69 3.91 -6.28
N TYR A 104 7.83 4.42 -7.49
CA TYR A 104 9.02 5.12 -7.93
C TYR A 104 9.11 6.53 -7.30
N ASN A 105 10.33 7.01 -7.12
CA ASN A 105 10.54 8.35 -6.58
C ASN A 105 10.09 9.41 -7.61
N TYR A 106 9.44 10.46 -7.12
CA TYR A 106 9.02 11.64 -7.90
C TYR A 106 8.00 11.35 -9.02
N GLN A 107 7.30 10.23 -8.95
CA GLN A 107 6.14 9.97 -9.79
C GLN A 107 4.88 10.36 -9.04
N GLU A 108 4.11 11.30 -9.60
CA GLU A 108 2.87 11.78 -9.00
C GLU A 108 1.79 10.69 -9.02
N HIS A 109 1.12 10.52 -7.87
CA HIS A 109 0.02 9.59 -7.65
C HIS A 109 -1.05 10.22 -6.77
N THR A 110 -1.68 11.29 -7.25
CA THR A 110 -2.64 12.10 -6.47
C THR A 110 -3.86 11.28 -6.03
N ALA A 111 -4.39 10.43 -6.89
CA ALA A 111 -5.51 9.55 -6.57
C ALA A 111 -5.14 8.54 -5.47
N LEU A 112 -3.97 7.91 -5.58
CA LEU A 112 -3.46 6.98 -4.58
C LEU A 112 -3.17 7.67 -3.25
N TYR A 113 -2.70 8.93 -3.25
CA TYR A 113 -2.49 9.70 -2.02
C TYR A 113 -3.81 9.89 -1.25
N LYS A 114 -4.90 10.26 -1.94
CA LYS A 114 -6.23 10.38 -1.35
C LYS A 114 -6.71 9.03 -0.80
N ASN A 115 -6.53 7.97 -1.58
CA ASN A 115 -6.87 6.61 -1.19
C ASN A 115 -6.09 6.12 0.04
N TYR A 116 -4.80 6.44 0.12
CA TYR A 116 -3.97 6.17 1.30
C TYR A 116 -4.50 6.88 2.54
N GLN A 117 -4.82 8.16 2.42
CA GLN A 117 -5.40 8.94 3.53
C GLN A 117 -6.73 8.34 4.00
N GLU A 118 -7.63 8.00 3.06
CA GLU A 118 -8.90 7.34 3.37
C GLU A 118 -8.70 5.98 4.03
N THR A 119 -7.72 5.21 3.57
CA THR A 119 -7.34 3.92 4.15
C THR A 119 -6.93 4.07 5.62
N LEU A 120 -6.08 5.04 5.94
CA LEU A 120 -5.68 5.31 7.32
C LEU A 120 -6.85 5.72 8.20
N ILE A 121 -7.75 6.57 7.72
CA ILE A 121 -8.97 6.99 8.42
C ILE A 121 -9.87 5.77 8.69
N ASN A 122 -10.06 4.91 7.68
CA ASN A 122 -10.85 3.68 7.82
C ASN A 122 -10.21 2.68 8.78
N LEU A 123 -8.87 2.58 8.80
CA LEU A 123 -8.14 1.79 9.79
C LEU A 123 -8.28 2.34 11.21
N GLN A 124 -8.35 3.64 11.41
CA GLN A 124 -8.61 4.24 12.72
C GLN A 124 -10.04 3.97 13.21
N GLY A 125 -10.99 3.91 12.30
CA GLY A 125 -12.40 3.70 12.58
C GLY A 125 -12.77 2.26 12.97
N SER A 126 -14.07 1.95 12.91
CA SER A 126 -14.64 0.64 13.27
C SER A 126 -14.69 -0.36 12.11
N LYS A 127 -14.28 0.02 10.90
CA LYS A 127 -14.34 -0.86 9.72
C LYS A 127 -13.45 -2.09 9.88
N GLU A 128 -13.85 -3.18 9.24
CA GLU A 128 -13.06 -4.41 9.21
C GLU A 128 -11.71 -4.20 8.52
N ILE A 129 -10.63 -4.54 9.22
CA ILE A 129 -9.25 -4.35 8.76
C ILE A 129 -9.02 -5.05 7.42
N GLU A 130 -9.45 -6.30 7.28
CA GLU A 130 -9.25 -7.09 6.05
C GLU A 130 -9.90 -6.42 4.84
N ALA A 131 -11.13 -5.94 4.96
CA ALA A 131 -11.81 -5.25 3.86
C ALA A 131 -11.11 -3.94 3.49
N VAL A 132 -10.65 -3.17 4.49
CA VAL A 132 -9.89 -1.93 4.26
C VAL A 132 -8.60 -2.22 3.49
N LEU A 133 -7.85 -3.26 3.89
CA LEU A 133 -6.62 -3.65 3.20
C LEU A 133 -6.87 -4.14 1.78
N ARG A 134 -7.89 -4.97 1.54
CA ARG A 134 -8.25 -5.44 0.18
C ARG A 134 -8.61 -4.28 -0.74
N ARG A 135 -9.36 -3.29 -0.24
CA ARG A 135 -9.69 -2.08 -1.01
C ARG A 135 -8.43 -1.31 -1.40
N PHE A 136 -7.53 -1.11 -0.45
CA PHE A 136 -6.27 -0.42 -0.72
C PHE A 136 -5.41 -1.17 -1.74
N GLU A 137 -5.27 -2.49 -1.62
CA GLU A 137 -4.47 -3.32 -2.52
C GLU A 137 -5.00 -3.30 -3.96
N LEU A 138 -6.33 -3.40 -4.14
CA LEU A 138 -6.97 -3.27 -5.47
C LEU A 138 -6.68 -1.89 -6.09
N ASN A 139 -6.89 -0.82 -5.33
CA ASN A 139 -6.66 0.54 -5.80
C ASN A 139 -5.18 0.78 -6.13
N LEU A 140 -4.26 0.23 -5.32
CA LEU A 140 -2.83 0.32 -5.56
C LEU A 140 -2.43 -0.37 -6.87
N LEU A 141 -2.90 -1.61 -7.09
CA LEU A 141 -2.66 -2.33 -8.34
C LEU A 141 -3.22 -1.57 -9.55
N THR A 142 -4.42 -1.03 -9.43
CA THR A 142 -5.05 -0.22 -10.51
C THR A 142 -4.23 1.02 -10.83
N GLU A 143 -3.82 1.78 -9.81
CA GLU A 143 -3.03 3.01 -9.98
C GLU A 143 -1.66 2.74 -10.62
N LEU A 144 -1.08 1.57 -10.35
CA LEU A 144 0.21 1.17 -10.92
C LEU A 144 0.08 0.54 -12.32
N GLY A 145 -1.14 0.39 -12.85
CA GLY A 145 -1.39 -0.22 -14.17
C GLY A 145 -1.43 -1.75 -14.16
N TYR A 146 -1.53 -2.36 -12.98
CA TYR A 146 -1.58 -3.81 -12.77
C TYR A 146 -2.96 -4.28 -12.27
N ALA A 147 -4.02 -3.59 -12.68
CA ALA A 147 -5.39 -3.93 -12.27
C ALA A 147 -5.70 -5.40 -12.60
N VAL A 148 -6.23 -6.11 -11.61
CA VAL A 148 -6.71 -7.49 -11.82
C VAL A 148 -8.06 -7.42 -12.53
N ASN A 149 -8.13 -7.92 -13.78
CA ASN A 149 -9.39 -8.02 -14.51
C ASN A 149 -10.26 -9.12 -13.86
N LEU A 150 -11.37 -8.72 -13.26
CA LEU A 150 -12.36 -9.58 -12.62
C LEU A 150 -13.63 -9.76 -13.46
N GLU A 151 -13.63 -9.23 -14.70
CA GLU A 151 -14.80 -9.23 -15.58
C GLU A 151 -14.84 -10.43 -16.51
N GLU A 152 -13.69 -10.82 -17.05
CA GLU A 152 -13.60 -11.77 -18.14
C GLU A 152 -12.38 -12.70 -18.04
N ASP A 153 -12.49 -13.84 -18.72
CA ASP A 153 -11.39 -14.74 -19.03
C ASP A 153 -10.46 -14.09 -20.08
N PHE A 154 -9.16 -14.07 -19.81
CA PHE A 154 -8.20 -13.37 -20.68
C PHE A 154 -7.98 -14.06 -22.04
N ARG A 155 -8.33 -15.35 -22.19
CA ARG A 155 -8.19 -16.06 -23.47
C ARG A 155 -9.45 -16.01 -24.33
N SER A 156 -10.61 -16.30 -23.70
CA SER A 156 -11.87 -16.39 -24.41
C SER A 156 -12.63 -15.08 -24.50
N HIS A 157 -12.26 -14.08 -23.66
CA HIS A 157 -12.99 -12.82 -23.46
C HIS A 157 -14.45 -13.01 -23.06
N LEU A 158 -14.79 -14.19 -22.53
CA LEU A 158 -16.11 -14.43 -21.97
C LEU A 158 -16.16 -13.94 -20.53
N THR A 159 -17.31 -13.40 -20.15
CA THR A 159 -17.58 -12.97 -18.79
C THR A 159 -17.43 -14.13 -17.82
N ILE A 160 -16.88 -13.83 -16.62
CA ILE A 160 -16.72 -14.81 -15.55
C ILE A 160 -18.06 -15.42 -15.17
N ASP A 161 -18.17 -16.76 -15.31
CA ASP A 161 -19.33 -17.55 -14.90
C ASP A 161 -19.22 -17.94 -13.42
N PRO A 162 -20.23 -17.62 -12.57
CA PRO A 162 -20.21 -17.95 -11.15
C PRO A 162 -20.08 -19.45 -10.84
N LYS A 163 -20.48 -20.33 -11.76
CA LYS A 163 -20.48 -21.79 -11.58
C LYS A 163 -19.16 -22.45 -11.98
N SER A 164 -18.25 -21.70 -12.57
CA SER A 164 -16.98 -22.19 -13.10
C SER A 164 -15.81 -21.85 -12.17
N ASN A 165 -14.70 -22.57 -12.36
CA ASN A 165 -13.44 -22.30 -11.69
C ASN A 165 -12.43 -21.71 -12.68
N TYR A 166 -11.56 -20.83 -12.18
CA TYR A 166 -10.60 -20.12 -13.00
C TYR A 166 -9.20 -20.24 -12.43
N ARG A 167 -8.21 -20.40 -13.28
CA ARG A 167 -6.81 -20.31 -12.92
C ARG A 167 -6.34 -18.87 -13.05
N PHE A 168 -5.74 -18.34 -12.01
CA PHE A 168 -5.11 -17.02 -12.02
C PHE A 168 -3.65 -17.12 -12.44
N THR A 169 -3.26 -16.33 -13.42
CA THR A 169 -1.86 -16.09 -13.78
C THR A 169 -1.58 -14.60 -13.59
N PRO A 170 -0.66 -14.22 -12.70
CA PRO A 170 -0.30 -12.82 -12.49
C PRO A 170 0.03 -12.13 -13.82
N ASP A 171 -0.31 -10.85 -13.94
CA ASP A 171 -0.18 -9.99 -15.12
C ASP A 171 -0.99 -10.40 -16.36
N MET A 172 -1.52 -11.63 -16.41
CA MET A 172 -2.39 -12.09 -17.49
C MET A 172 -3.87 -12.06 -17.12
N GLY A 173 -4.22 -12.49 -15.90
CA GLY A 173 -5.60 -12.56 -15.44
C GLY A 173 -6.09 -13.99 -15.21
N PHE A 174 -7.37 -14.21 -15.49
CA PHE A 174 -8.07 -15.48 -15.24
C PHE A 174 -8.30 -16.25 -16.52
N GLU A 175 -8.12 -17.56 -16.45
CA GLU A 175 -8.37 -18.52 -17.50
C GLU A 175 -9.33 -19.60 -16.97
N LEU A 176 -10.36 -19.95 -17.75
CA LEU A 176 -11.30 -21.00 -17.41
C LEU A 176 -10.57 -22.32 -17.16
N SER A 177 -10.83 -22.94 -16.03
CA SER A 177 -10.26 -24.25 -15.72
C SER A 177 -11.06 -25.37 -16.40
N GLU A 178 -10.38 -26.21 -17.16
CA GLU A 178 -10.96 -27.42 -17.73
C GLU A 178 -11.18 -28.51 -16.67
N THR A 179 -10.54 -28.36 -15.51
CA THR A 179 -10.62 -29.31 -14.39
C THR A 179 -11.42 -28.70 -13.24
N ASN A 180 -11.93 -29.53 -12.35
CA ASN A 180 -12.58 -29.10 -11.13
C ASN A 180 -11.61 -29.26 -9.93
N PRO A 181 -10.64 -28.34 -9.76
CA PRO A 181 -9.63 -28.46 -8.72
C PRO A 181 -10.27 -28.26 -7.35
N LYS A 182 -9.70 -28.91 -6.33
CA LYS A 182 -10.01 -28.58 -4.95
C LYS A 182 -9.41 -27.21 -4.63
N LEU A 183 -10.24 -26.18 -4.57
CA LEU A 183 -9.82 -24.78 -4.43
C LEU A 183 -9.01 -24.53 -3.16
N GLU A 184 -9.25 -25.29 -2.09
CA GLU A 184 -8.52 -25.20 -0.83
C GLU A 184 -7.07 -25.68 -0.93
N GLU A 185 -6.81 -26.69 -1.80
CA GLU A 185 -5.49 -27.29 -2.01
C GLU A 185 -4.76 -26.65 -3.20
N SER A 186 -5.43 -25.82 -3.98
CA SER A 186 -4.93 -25.26 -5.25
C SER A 186 -4.83 -23.73 -5.19
N PRO A 187 -3.68 -23.16 -4.79
CA PRO A 187 -3.55 -21.74 -4.50
C PRO A 187 -3.84 -20.81 -5.68
N HIS A 188 -3.64 -21.29 -6.91
CA HIS A 188 -3.82 -20.49 -8.13
C HIS A 188 -5.24 -20.58 -8.73
N TYR A 189 -6.15 -21.35 -8.13
CA TYR A 189 -7.49 -21.51 -8.63
C TYR A 189 -8.52 -20.79 -7.76
N PHE A 190 -9.50 -20.19 -8.44
CA PHE A 190 -10.53 -19.36 -7.83
C PHE A 190 -11.90 -19.70 -8.38
N SER A 191 -12.91 -19.71 -7.52
CA SER A 191 -14.31 -19.84 -7.94
C SER A 191 -14.77 -18.55 -8.63
N GLY A 192 -15.50 -18.67 -9.73
CA GLY A 192 -16.11 -17.53 -10.40
C GLY A 192 -17.04 -16.74 -9.50
N GLN A 193 -17.77 -17.43 -8.60
CA GLN A 193 -18.59 -16.78 -7.57
C GLN A 193 -17.77 -15.84 -6.67
N HIS A 194 -16.58 -16.28 -6.22
CA HIS A 194 -15.70 -15.46 -5.39
C HIS A 194 -15.11 -14.28 -6.16
N LEU A 195 -14.81 -14.46 -7.45
CA LEU A 195 -14.30 -13.39 -8.32
C LEU A 195 -15.36 -12.30 -8.53
N ILE A 196 -16.61 -12.70 -8.79
CA ILE A 196 -17.74 -11.78 -8.92
C ILE A 196 -17.99 -11.03 -7.60
N ALA A 197 -18.01 -11.73 -6.47
CA ALA A 197 -18.16 -11.11 -5.15
C ALA A 197 -17.04 -10.10 -4.87
N LEU A 198 -15.78 -10.41 -5.24
CA LEU A 198 -14.67 -9.47 -5.11
C LEU A 198 -14.83 -8.26 -6.04
N ARG A 199 -15.29 -8.44 -7.27
CA ARG A 199 -15.59 -7.35 -8.21
C ARG A 199 -16.61 -6.37 -7.63
N GLU A 200 -17.65 -6.89 -7.01
CA GLU A 200 -18.69 -6.11 -6.33
C GLU A 200 -18.24 -5.62 -4.93
N PHE A 201 -17.06 -6.05 -4.53
CA PHE A 201 -16.48 -5.79 -3.20
C PHE A 201 -17.36 -6.30 -2.04
N ASP A 202 -18.07 -7.39 -2.24
CA ASP A 202 -18.80 -8.08 -1.18
C ASP A 202 -17.90 -9.13 -0.49
N LEU A 203 -17.29 -8.74 0.61
CA LEU A 203 -16.37 -9.55 1.41
C LEU A 203 -16.99 -10.07 2.71
N ARG A 204 -18.33 -10.08 2.82
CA ARG A 204 -19.03 -10.52 4.04
C ARG A 204 -18.88 -12.02 4.29
N ASP A 205 -18.74 -12.81 3.24
CA ASP A 205 -18.45 -14.24 3.32
C ASP A 205 -16.96 -14.45 3.61
N GLU A 206 -16.65 -15.23 4.65
CA GLU A 206 -15.28 -15.54 5.05
C GLU A 206 -14.47 -16.26 3.96
N ALA A 207 -15.09 -17.14 3.18
CA ALA A 207 -14.44 -17.86 2.08
C ALA A 207 -14.09 -16.90 0.94
N VAL A 208 -14.98 -15.95 0.63
CA VAL A 208 -14.69 -14.87 -0.33
C VAL A 208 -13.55 -13.99 0.17
N ALA A 209 -13.57 -13.57 1.43
CA ALA A 209 -12.51 -12.74 2.01
C ALA A 209 -11.13 -13.44 1.99
N LYS A 210 -11.08 -14.74 2.31
CA LYS A 210 -9.86 -15.57 2.20
C LYS A 210 -9.39 -15.71 0.75
N SER A 211 -10.31 -15.91 -0.18
CA SER A 211 -10.03 -15.98 -1.61
C SER A 211 -9.45 -14.66 -2.13
N ALA A 212 -10.08 -13.53 -1.81
CA ALA A 212 -9.59 -12.19 -2.15
C ALA A 212 -8.18 -11.92 -1.61
N LYS A 213 -7.92 -12.27 -0.34
CA LYS A 213 -6.60 -12.15 0.28
C LYS A 213 -5.54 -12.97 -0.44
N ARG A 214 -5.88 -14.21 -0.83
CA ARG A 214 -4.99 -15.10 -1.57
C ARG A 214 -4.66 -14.55 -2.96
N LEU A 215 -5.67 -14.08 -3.69
CA LEU A 215 -5.53 -13.48 -5.02
C LEU A 215 -4.62 -12.26 -4.99
N LEU A 216 -4.93 -11.27 -4.13
CA LEU A 216 -4.18 -10.02 -4.08
C LEU A 216 -2.74 -10.20 -3.59
N ARG A 217 -2.49 -11.22 -2.73
CA ARG A 217 -1.12 -11.62 -2.40
C ARG A 217 -0.33 -12.09 -3.61
N GLN A 218 -0.94 -12.86 -4.51
CA GLN A 218 -0.28 -13.34 -5.72
C GLN A 218 -0.07 -12.19 -6.70
N ALA A 219 -1.09 -11.37 -6.93
CA ALA A 219 -1.00 -10.21 -7.81
C ALA A 219 0.10 -9.22 -7.36
N LEU A 220 0.21 -8.95 -6.06
CA LEU A 220 1.27 -8.07 -5.53
C LEU A 220 2.65 -8.71 -5.54
N ALA A 221 2.75 -10.04 -5.39
CA ALA A 221 4.03 -10.72 -5.19
C ALA A 221 4.99 -10.55 -6.37
N VAL A 222 4.50 -10.56 -7.61
CA VAL A 222 5.31 -10.36 -8.83
C VAL A 222 6.02 -9.01 -8.85
N HIS A 223 5.37 -7.97 -8.31
CA HIS A 223 5.89 -6.60 -8.30
C HIS A 223 6.77 -6.31 -7.07
N LEU A 224 6.60 -7.08 -6.00
CA LEU A 224 7.35 -6.88 -4.74
C LEU A 224 8.76 -7.49 -4.76
N GLY A 225 9.05 -8.37 -5.73
CA GLY A 225 10.32 -9.10 -5.80
C GLY A 225 10.49 -10.12 -4.66
N GLU A 226 11.69 -10.71 -4.56
CA GLU A 226 11.97 -11.84 -3.67
C GLU A 226 11.98 -11.52 -2.17
N LYS A 227 12.20 -10.25 -1.81
CA LYS A 227 12.28 -9.87 -0.39
C LYS A 227 10.90 -10.00 0.29
N PRO A 228 10.81 -10.71 1.42
CA PRO A 228 9.56 -10.80 2.16
C PRO A 228 9.09 -9.43 2.64
N ILE A 229 7.78 -9.29 2.86
CA ILE A 229 7.19 -8.10 3.48
C ILE A 229 7.46 -8.18 4.98
N ASN A 230 8.26 -7.24 5.50
CA ASN A 230 8.70 -7.22 6.90
C ASN A 230 7.52 -6.98 7.88
N SER A 231 6.58 -6.14 7.52
CA SER A 231 5.40 -5.85 8.35
C SER A 231 4.53 -7.08 8.61
N ARG A 232 4.59 -8.12 7.77
CA ARG A 232 3.88 -9.39 8.00
C ARG A 232 4.34 -10.13 9.25
N VAL A 233 5.61 -9.99 9.64
CA VAL A 233 6.15 -10.62 10.84
C VAL A 233 5.47 -10.09 12.10
N LEU A 234 5.04 -8.83 12.09
CA LEU A 234 4.33 -8.19 13.20
C LEU A 234 2.99 -8.86 13.53
N PHE A 235 2.31 -9.43 12.52
CA PHE A 235 1.05 -10.15 12.71
C PHE A 235 1.22 -11.56 13.28
N THR A 236 2.43 -12.14 13.22
CA THR A 236 2.69 -13.53 13.68
C THR A 236 3.18 -13.60 15.11
N GLY A 237 3.40 -12.46 15.77
CA GLY A 237 3.91 -12.39 17.15
C GLY A 237 5.31 -12.99 17.35
N LYS A 238 6.02 -13.31 16.27
CA LYS A 238 7.41 -13.78 16.30
C LYS A 238 8.32 -12.58 16.08
N VAL A 239 8.54 -11.81 17.13
CA VAL A 239 9.60 -10.79 17.24
C VAL A 239 10.62 -11.30 18.24
#